data_36b2244cf9707cea995b87b3b1fa5ad0
#
_entry.id   36b2244cf9707cea995b87b3b1fa5ad0
#
_cell.length_a   1.000
_cell.length_b   1.000
_cell.length_c   1.000
_cell.angle_alpha   90.00
_cell.angle_beta   90.00
_cell.angle_gamma   90.00
#
_symmetry.space_group_name_H-M   'P 1'
#
loop_
_entity.id
_entity.type
_entity.pdbx_description
1 polymer ?
#
loop_
_entity_poly.entity_id
_entity_poly.type
_entity_poly.pdbx_seq_one_letter_code
_entity_poly.pdbx_strand_id
1 'polypeptide(L)'
;MRQATHRRVMMLVVVMALTGTFSSSAVASDTVHQNSPVIWHAQQAALGNTGQVSGASASLVRNGNGIAYRLNTNSFDPGGAYTLWLVVINNPAACAAIPCTAADIILNPDTRSQVRYAAGNVAGGSGKGTLAGHVNVGPISGWLPGRTLEDPLTAEIHLVVNHHGPMIPEMMPGMIQTYRGGCSGASPFPPVFPASALADGEAGPNICRLFQAAVFLAP
;
A
#
# COMPACT_ATOMS: atom_id res chain seq x y z
N MET A 1 -69.17 54.68 -42.40
CA MET A 1 -68.89 53.27 -42.17
C MET A 1 -67.54 52.91 -42.82
N ARG A 2 -66.47 52.79 -42.06
CA ARG A 2 -65.16 52.39 -42.59
C ARG A 2 -64.74 51.16 -41.81
N GLN A 3 -64.62 49.99 -42.48
CA GLN A 3 -64.11 48.77 -41.95
C GLN A 3 -62.59 48.83 -41.93
N ALA A 4 -61.99 48.57 -40.74
CA ALA A 4 -60.55 48.45 -40.56
C ALA A 4 -60.15 46.96 -40.61
N THR A 5 -59.31 46.62 -41.58
CA THR A 5 -58.80 45.29 -41.81
C THR A 5 -57.52 45.12 -41.01
N HIS A 6 -57.55 44.27 -39.97
CA HIS A 6 -56.34 43.89 -39.19
C HIS A 6 -55.55 42.77 -39.90
N ARG A 7 -54.39 43.13 -40.44
CA ARG A 7 -53.38 42.15 -40.89
C ARG A 7 -52.63 41.64 -39.67
N ARG A 8 -52.80 40.35 -39.37
CA ARG A 8 -51.92 39.60 -38.37
C ARG A 8 -50.63 39.21 -39.08
N VAL A 9 -49.54 39.80 -38.65
CA VAL A 9 -48.18 39.36 -39.01
C VAL A 9 -47.81 38.21 -38.10
N MET A 10 -47.62 37.01 -38.65
CA MET A 10 -47.22 35.81 -37.96
C MET A 10 -45.68 35.76 -37.98
N MET A 11 -45.07 36.07 -36.84
CA MET A 11 -43.63 36.06 -36.68
C MET A 11 -43.16 34.61 -36.38
N LEU A 12 -42.50 33.98 -37.34
CA LEU A 12 -41.96 32.62 -37.21
C LEU A 12 -40.63 32.72 -36.44
N VAL A 13 -40.62 32.26 -35.19
CA VAL A 13 -39.37 32.15 -34.40
C VAL A 13 -38.76 30.81 -34.71
N VAL A 14 -37.65 30.82 -35.46
CA VAL A 14 -36.82 29.62 -35.70
C VAL A 14 -35.87 29.47 -34.51
N VAL A 15 -36.14 28.50 -33.64
CA VAL A 15 -35.22 28.11 -32.57
C VAL A 15 -34.21 27.11 -33.15
N MET A 16 -32.99 27.56 -33.42
CA MET A 16 -31.86 26.66 -33.72
C MET A 16 -31.36 26.03 -32.41
N ALA A 17 -31.70 24.78 -32.23
CA ALA A 17 -31.08 23.96 -31.16
C ALA A 17 -29.65 23.55 -31.58
N LEU A 18 -28.63 24.21 -31.01
CA LEU A 18 -27.27 23.75 -31.12
C LEU A 18 -27.12 22.52 -30.19
N THR A 19 -27.19 21.31 -30.73
CA THR A 19 -26.78 20.09 -30.02
C THR A 19 -25.25 19.99 -30.07
N GLY A 20 -24.59 20.57 -29.07
CA GLY A 20 -23.17 20.38 -28.85
C GLY A 20 -22.95 18.95 -28.33
N THR A 21 -22.39 18.06 -29.16
CA THR A 21 -21.89 16.75 -28.73
C THR A 21 -20.62 16.98 -27.93
N PHE A 22 -20.70 16.94 -26.60
CA PHE A 22 -19.53 16.85 -25.74
C PHE A 22 -18.93 15.43 -25.90
N SER A 23 -17.93 15.29 -26.76
CA SER A 23 -17.09 14.10 -26.78
C SER A 23 -16.23 14.10 -25.51
N SER A 24 -16.67 13.39 -24.47
CA SER A 24 -15.82 13.07 -23.33
C SER A 24 -14.74 12.11 -23.82
N SER A 25 -13.56 12.63 -24.13
CA SER A 25 -12.37 11.79 -24.29
C SER A 25 -12.09 11.14 -22.94
N ALA A 26 -12.47 9.87 -22.79
CA ALA A 26 -11.99 9.06 -21.68
C ALA A 26 -10.47 8.96 -21.84
N VAL A 27 -9.72 9.69 -21.02
CA VAL A 27 -8.29 9.50 -20.90
C VAL A 27 -8.14 8.09 -20.31
N ALA A 28 -7.68 7.15 -21.12
CA ALA A 28 -7.29 5.83 -20.62
C ALA A 28 -6.18 6.08 -19.58
N SER A 29 -6.46 5.87 -18.31
CA SER A 29 -5.41 5.95 -17.30
C SER A 29 -4.47 4.77 -17.54
N ASP A 30 -3.21 5.05 -17.85
CA ASP A 30 -2.20 4.02 -18.01
C ASP A 30 -2.16 3.13 -16.77
N THR A 31 -2.52 1.86 -16.95
CA THR A 31 -2.45 0.87 -15.88
C THR A 31 -1.15 0.09 -16.04
N VAL A 32 -0.32 0.14 -15.03
CA VAL A 32 0.97 -0.56 -14.98
C VAL A 32 0.86 -1.78 -14.08
N HIS A 33 1.29 -2.93 -14.60
CA HIS A 33 1.38 -4.19 -13.88
C HIS A 33 2.85 -4.51 -13.63
N GLN A 34 3.20 -4.75 -12.38
CA GLN A 34 4.57 -5.12 -11.98
C GLN A 34 4.55 -6.41 -11.16
N ASN A 35 5.58 -7.22 -11.33
CA ASN A 35 5.89 -8.34 -10.47
C ASN A 35 7.26 -8.12 -9.83
N SER A 36 7.40 -8.56 -8.58
CA SER A 36 8.66 -8.50 -7.86
C SER A 36 8.91 -9.84 -7.18
N PRO A 37 10.18 -10.30 -7.12
CA PRO A 37 10.53 -11.42 -6.27
C PRO A 37 10.22 -11.08 -4.81
N VAL A 38 9.78 -12.07 -4.04
CA VAL A 38 9.74 -11.98 -2.59
C VAL A 38 11.09 -12.47 -2.07
N ILE A 39 11.70 -11.69 -1.21
CA ILE A 39 13.00 -11.98 -0.61
C ILE A 39 12.87 -12.14 0.92
N TRP A 40 13.73 -12.95 1.50
CA TRP A 40 13.89 -12.97 2.96
C TRP A 40 14.43 -11.63 3.45
N HIS A 41 13.80 -11.07 4.48
CA HIS A 41 14.30 -9.85 5.10
C HIS A 41 15.64 -10.12 5.82
N ALA A 42 16.53 -9.14 5.89
CA ALA A 42 17.86 -9.29 6.49
C ALA A 42 17.84 -9.84 7.94
N GLN A 43 16.80 -9.60 8.70
CA GLN A 43 16.63 -10.16 10.05
C GLN A 43 16.45 -11.69 10.06
N GLN A 44 16.20 -12.31 8.91
CA GLN A 44 16.08 -13.76 8.77
C GLN A 44 17.44 -14.45 8.52
N ALA A 45 18.48 -13.69 8.19
CA ALA A 45 19.80 -14.25 7.86
C ALA A 45 20.41 -15.05 9.02
N ALA A 46 20.23 -14.60 10.26
CA ALA A 46 20.68 -15.33 11.46
C ALA A 46 19.95 -16.68 11.67
N LEU A 47 18.82 -16.88 10.99
CA LEU A 47 18.05 -18.13 11.00
C LEU A 47 18.32 -18.99 9.75
N GLY A 48 19.30 -18.60 8.91
CA GLY A 48 19.68 -19.32 7.70
C GLY A 48 18.82 -18.98 6.47
N ASN A 49 17.87 -18.03 6.57
CA ASN A 49 17.00 -17.65 5.47
C ASN A 49 17.57 -16.42 4.76
N THR A 50 17.99 -16.59 3.51
CA THR A 50 18.57 -15.51 2.68
C THR A 50 18.11 -15.61 1.23
N GLY A 51 18.22 -14.50 0.51
CA GLY A 51 17.88 -14.43 -0.93
C GLY A 51 16.39 -14.51 -1.20
N GLN A 52 16.02 -15.08 -2.35
CA GLN A 52 14.64 -15.17 -2.82
C GLN A 52 13.88 -16.31 -2.10
N VAL A 53 12.62 -16.04 -1.74
CA VAL A 53 11.73 -17.04 -1.15
C VAL A 53 11.17 -17.93 -2.26
N SER A 54 11.50 -19.21 -2.22
CA SER A 54 11.03 -20.18 -3.22
C SER A 54 9.49 -20.31 -3.19
N GLY A 55 8.86 -20.26 -4.36
CA GLY A 55 7.40 -20.39 -4.50
C GLY A 55 6.60 -19.19 -3.99
N ALA A 56 7.25 -18.08 -3.63
CA ALA A 56 6.59 -16.83 -3.30
C ALA A 56 6.58 -15.87 -4.49
N SER A 57 5.61 -14.97 -4.52
CA SER A 57 5.44 -13.95 -5.56
C SER A 57 4.78 -12.70 -5.01
N ALA A 58 5.13 -11.55 -5.57
CA ALA A 58 4.44 -10.30 -5.29
C ALA A 58 4.06 -9.61 -6.59
N SER A 59 2.89 -8.98 -6.61
CA SER A 59 2.38 -8.20 -7.75
C SER A 59 1.83 -6.86 -7.29
N LEU A 60 1.98 -5.87 -8.15
CA LEU A 60 1.47 -4.52 -7.98
C LEU A 60 0.79 -4.06 -9.26
N VAL A 61 -0.43 -3.58 -9.15
CA VAL A 61 -1.16 -2.88 -10.21
C VAL A 61 -1.28 -1.42 -9.79
N ARG A 62 -0.88 -0.50 -10.64
CA ARG A 62 -0.94 0.93 -10.38
C ARG A 62 -1.53 1.71 -11.54
N ASN A 63 -2.27 2.75 -11.24
CA ASN A 63 -2.79 3.72 -12.20
C ASN A 63 -2.95 5.08 -11.51
N GLY A 64 -3.43 6.09 -12.23
CA GLY A 64 -3.61 7.44 -11.67
C GLY A 64 -4.57 7.55 -10.46
N ASN A 65 -5.33 6.49 -10.14
CA ASN A 65 -6.26 6.50 -9.00
C ASN A 65 -5.70 5.84 -7.75
N GLY A 66 -4.67 4.98 -7.88
CA GLY A 66 -4.11 4.28 -6.73
C GLY A 66 -3.31 3.03 -7.09
N ILE A 67 -3.10 2.19 -6.09
CA ILE A 67 -2.38 0.91 -6.19
C ILE A 67 -3.21 -0.24 -5.63
N ALA A 68 -3.10 -1.41 -6.25
CA ALA A 68 -3.53 -2.68 -5.67
C ALA A 68 -2.33 -3.62 -5.61
N TYR A 69 -2.15 -4.31 -4.51
CA TYR A 69 -0.98 -5.15 -4.24
C TYR A 69 -1.37 -6.51 -3.71
N ARG A 70 -0.50 -7.49 -3.97
CA ARG A 70 -0.62 -8.85 -3.44
C ARG A 70 0.76 -9.45 -3.21
N LEU A 71 0.92 -10.14 -2.09
CA LEU A 71 2.06 -10.99 -1.78
C LEU A 71 1.54 -12.39 -1.46
N ASN A 72 2.03 -13.40 -2.17
CA ASN A 72 1.77 -14.80 -1.92
C ASN A 72 3.04 -15.47 -1.42
N THR A 73 2.92 -16.37 -0.46
CA THR A 73 4.04 -17.16 0.05
C THR A 73 3.57 -18.55 0.49
N ASN A 74 4.49 -19.48 0.55
CA ASN A 74 4.30 -20.83 1.08
C ASN A 74 5.23 -21.13 2.26
N SER A 75 5.85 -20.09 2.82
CA SER A 75 6.91 -20.23 3.82
C SER A 75 6.54 -19.63 5.17
N PHE A 76 5.25 -19.42 5.44
CA PHE A 76 4.78 -19.04 6.78
C PHE A 76 4.90 -20.22 7.74
N ASP A 77 5.30 -19.96 8.97
CA ASP A 77 5.28 -20.97 10.03
C ASP A 77 3.82 -21.27 10.38
N PRO A 78 3.40 -22.55 10.36
CA PRO A 78 2.05 -22.93 10.74
C PRO A 78 1.66 -22.41 12.12
N GLY A 79 0.49 -21.76 12.23
CA GLY A 79 0.03 -21.13 13.46
C GLY A 79 0.70 -19.80 13.81
N GLY A 80 1.64 -19.32 12.98
CA GLY A 80 2.26 -18.01 13.14
C GLY A 80 1.30 -16.87 12.75
N ALA A 81 1.39 -15.73 13.44
CA ALA A 81 0.68 -14.51 13.12
C ALA A 81 1.58 -13.56 12.31
N TYR A 82 1.00 -12.94 11.28
CA TYR A 82 1.73 -12.09 10.33
C TYR A 82 0.97 -10.81 10.06
N THR A 83 1.71 -9.70 9.88
CA THR A 83 1.18 -8.46 9.31
C THR A 83 1.96 -8.07 8.07
N LEU A 84 1.27 -7.50 7.08
CA LEU A 84 1.85 -6.84 5.94
C LEU A 84 1.87 -5.34 6.17
N TRP A 85 3.00 -4.73 5.92
CA TRP A 85 3.22 -3.28 5.96
C TRP A 85 3.48 -2.78 4.57
N LEU A 86 2.68 -1.80 4.16
CA LEU A 86 2.85 -1.07 2.92
C LEU A 86 3.71 0.17 3.19
N VAL A 87 4.82 0.26 2.46
CA VAL A 87 5.66 1.47 2.42
C VAL A 87 5.41 2.16 1.09
N VAL A 88 5.04 3.42 1.14
CA VAL A 88 4.90 4.31 -0.01
C VAL A 88 6.01 5.35 0.06
N ILE A 89 6.80 5.50 -0.99
CA ILE A 89 7.86 6.47 -1.10
C ILE A 89 7.53 7.35 -2.31
N ASN A 90 6.99 8.55 -2.07
CA ASN A 90 6.49 9.43 -3.13
C ASN A 90 7.61 10.10 -3.92
N ASN A 91 8.78 10.29 -3.31
CA ASN A 91 9.96 10.87 -3.97
C ASN A 91 11.18 9.97 -3.78
N PRO A 92 11.29 8.86 -4.52
CA PRO A 92 12.42 7.94 -4.40
C PRO A 92 13.75 8.56 -4.85
N ALA A 93 13.72 9.63 -5.65
CA ALA A 93 14.94 10.36 -6.04
C ALA A 93 15.64 11.05 -4.86
N ALA A 94 14.95 11.27 -3.74
CA ALA A 94 15.55 11.83 -2.51
C ALA A 94 16.25 10.75 -1.65
N CYS A 95 16.15 9.47 -2.00
CA CYS A 95 16.81 8.41 -1.25
C CYS A 95 18.33 8.39 -1.54
N ALA A 96 19.11 8.01 -0.54
CA ALA A 96 20.55 7.84 -0.67
C ALA A 96 20.94 6.62 -1.53
N ALA A 97 20.04 5.66 -1.66
CA ALA A 97 20.20 4.44 -2.46
C ALA A 97 18.88 4.01 -3.11
N ILE A 98 18.95 3.21 -4.18
CA ILE A 98 17.81 2.56 -4.84
C ILE A 98 18.01 1.05 -4.77
N PRO A 99 17.07 0.29 -4.21
CA PRO A 99 15.86 0.76 -3.52
C PRO A 99 16.15 1.56 -2.24
N CYS A 100 15.18 2.40 -1.84
CA CYS A 100 15.25 3.22 -0.65
C CYS A 100 15.42 2.37 0.62
N THR A 101 16.27 2.82 1.53
CA THR A 101 16.54 2.14 2.80
C THR A 101 15.54 2.52 3.89
N ALA A 102 15.52 1.79 5.01
CA ALA A 102 14.70 2.15 6.17
C ALA A 102 15.07 3.54 6.72
N ALA A 103 16.33 3.95 6.66
CA ALA A 103 16.76 5.28 7.06
C ALA A 103 16.19 6.37 6.13
N ASP A 104 16.22 6.15 4.81
CA ASP A 104 15.60 7.05 3.85
C ASP A 104 14.10 7.22 4.10
N ILE A 105 13.41 6.11 4.34
CA ILE A 105 11.95 6.09 4.54
C ILE A 105 11.54 6.83 5.81
N ILE A 106 12.26 6.62 6.91
CA ILE A 106 11.85 7.08 8.24
C ILE A 106 12.49 8.43 8.61
N LEU A 107 13.76 8.65 8.25
CA LEU A 107 14.52 9.81 8.73
C LEU A 107 14.64 10.92 7.69
N ASN A 108 14.41 10.64 6.39
CA ASN A 108 14.49 11.64 5.35
C ASN A 108 13.08 12.16 4.98
N PRO A 109 12.67 13.36 5.41
CA PRO A 109 11.35 13.91 5.11
C PRO A 109 11.14 14.21 3.62
N ASP A 110 12.20 14.39 2.84
CA ASP A 110 12.14 14.73 1.42
C ASP A 110 11.68 13.55 0.57
N THR A 111 11.77 12.32 1.07
CA THR A 111 11.19 11.14 0.42
C THR A 111 9.67 11.13 0.43
N ARG A 112 9.06 11.91 1.34
CA ARG A 112 7.62 12.00 1.57
C ARG A 112 6.98 10.62 1.76
N SER A 113 7.71 9.76 2.48
CA SER A 113 7.33 8.38 2.69
C SER A 113 6.19 8.22 3.70
N GLN A 114 5.45 7.10 3.58
CA GLN A 114 4.50 6.63 4.59
C GLN A 114 4.67 5.14 4.80
N VAL A 115 4.49 4.69 6.03
CA VAL A 115 4.41 3.27 6.39
C VAL A 115 3.07 3.02 7.06
N ARG A 116 2.29 2.07 6.51
CA ARG A 116 0.96 1.76 7.04
C ARG A 116 0.71 0.26 7.12
N TYR A 117 -0.18 -0.12 8.03
CA TYR A 117 -0.79 -1.45 8.01
C TYR A 117 -1.53 -1.71 6.69
N ALA A 118 -1.37 -2.90 6.15
CA ALA A 118 -1.92 -3.28 4.86
C ALA A 118 -2.81 -4.53 4.90
N ALA A 119 -2.39 -5.56 5.62
CA ALA A 119 -3.13 -6.81 5.79
C ALA A 119 -2.55 -7.62 6.97
N GLY A 120 -3.30 -8.58 7.47
CA GLY A 120 -2.80 -9.53 8.48
C GLY A 120 -3.41 -10.92 8.30
N ASN A 121 -2.70 -11.94 8.79
CA ASN A 121 -3.12 -13.32 8.67
C ASN A 121 -2.53 -14.17 9.81
N VAL A 122 -3.24 -15.22 10.18
CA VAL A 122 -2.69 -16.35 10.94
C VAL A 122 -2.51 -17.51 9.97
N ALA A 123 -1.30 -18.04 9.87
CA ALA A 123 -0.97 -19.07 8.92
C ALA A 123 -1.62 -20.40 9.28
N GLY A 124 -2.27 -21.02 8.30
CA GLY A 124 -2.75 -22.39 8.42
C GLY A 124 -1.63 -23.43 8.34
N GLY A 125 -1.98 -24.72 8.54
CA GLY A 125 -1.02 -25.83 8.57
C GLY A 125 -0.18 -26.03 7.31
N SER A 126 -0.59 -25.45 6.17
CA SER A 126 0.17 -25.57 4.91
C SER A 126 1.31 -24.53 4.78
N GLY A 127 1.42 -23.54 5.66
CA GLY A 127 2.35 -22.43 5.53
C GLY A 127 2.07 -21.50 4.36
N LYS A 128 0.96 -21.72 3.61
CA LYS A 128 0.56 -20.85 2.51
C LYS A 128 -0.20 -19.64 3.03
N GLY A 129 0.09 -18.48 2.45
CA GLY A 129 -0.63 -17.24 2.76
C GLY A 129 -0.68 -16.28 1.60
N THR A 130 -1.73 -15.48 1.58
CA THR A 130 -1.91 -14.33 0.69
C THR A 130 -2.20 -13.11 1.52
N LEU A 131 -1.41 -12.07 1.34
CA LEU A 131 -1.61 -10.75 1.92
C LEU A 131 -1.86 -9.77 0.77
N ALA A 132 -2.99 -9.09 0.76
CA ALA A 132 -3.40 -8.23 -0.37
C ALA A 132 -4.22 -7.04 0.12
N GLY A 133 -4.25 -5.98 -0.69
CA GLY A 133 -5.04 -4.79 -0.44
C GLY A 133 -4.95 -3.79 -1.56
N HIS A 134 -5.53 -2.61 -1.31
CA HIS A 134 -5.45 -1.47 -2.22
C HIS A 134 -5.35 -0.16 -1.43
N VAL A 135 -4.84 0.88 -2.08
CA VAL A 135 -4.78 2.25 -1.57
C VAL A 135 -5.07 3.21 -2.71
N ASN A 136 -6.00 4.13 -2.49
CA ASN A 136 -6.27 5.22 -3.43
C ASN A 136 -5.30 6.38 -3.20
N VAL A 137 -5.13 7.20 -4.23
CA VAL A 137 -4.46 8.50 -4.11
C VAL A 137 -5.14 9.35 -3.03
N GLY A 138 -4.33 10.04 -2.24
CA GLY A 138 -4.80 10.89 -1.16
C GLY A 138 -4.21 10.53 0.21
N PRO A 139 -4.79 11.04 1.30
CA PRO A 139 -4.28 10.85 2.66
C PRO A 139 -4.18 9.38 3.06
N ILE A 140 -3.07 9.01 3.68
CA ILE A 140 -2.82 7.67 4.19
C ILE A 140 -2.51 7.76 5.69
N SER A 141 -3.34 7.12 6.52
CA SER A 141 -3.01 6.93 7.93
C SER A 141 -1.87 5.92 8.08
N GLY A 142 -0.91 6.22 8.96
CA GLY A 142 0.25 5.37 9.18
C GLY A 142 1.19 5.97 10.22
N TRP A 143 2.47 5.52 10.22
CA TRP A 143 3.43 5.93 11.23
C TRP A 143 3.92 7.39 11.09
N LEU A 144 3.87 7.92 9.86
CA LEU A 144 4.40 9.25 9.55
C LEU A 144 3.22 10.22 9.31
N PRO A 145 2.99 11.21 10.19
CA PRO A 145 1.82 12.09 10.12
C PRO A 145 1.76 12.92 8.83
N GLY A 146 0.54 13.14 8.33
CA GLY A 146 0.26 14.04 7.20
C GLY A 146 0.75 13.56 5.84
N ARG A 147 1.07 12.27 5.70
CA ARG A 147 1.55 11.69 4.44
C ARG A 147 0.39 11.15 3.59
N THR A 148 0.63 11.06 2.29
CA THR A 148 -0.33 10.69 1.26
C THR A 148 0.28 9.67 0.31
N LEU A 149 -0.55 9.01 -0.52
CA LEU A 149 -0.11 8.50 -1.82
C LEU A 149 -0.36 9.64 -2.82
N GLU A 150 0.70 10.22 -3.37
CA GLU A 150 0.62 11.39 -4.25
C GLU A 150 0.45 11.00 -5.70
N ASP A 151 1.40 10.22 -6.21
CA ASP A 151 1.39 9.68 -7.58
C ASP A 151 1.79 8.20 -7.58
N PRO A 152 0.83 7.30 -7.80
CA PRO A 152 1.11 5.87 -7.85
C PRO A 152 2.11 5.46 -8.94
N LEU A 153 2.20 6.23 -10.03
CA LEU A 153 3.04 5.88 -11.18
C LEU A 153 4.51 6.24 -10.97
N THR A 154 4.82 7.13 -10.03
CA THR A 154 6.19 7.55 -9.73
C THR A 154 6.70 7.08 -8.37
N ALA A 155 5.80 6.60 -7.50
CA ALA A 155 6.18 6.13 -6.17
C ALA A 155 6.95 4.80 -6.22
N GLU A 156 7.95 4.65 -5.34
CA GLU A 156 8.50 3.34 -4.99
C GLU A 156 7.64 2.72 -3.90
N ILE A 157 7.32 1.42 -4.04
CA ILE A 157 6.42 0.69 -3.13
C ILE A 157 7.14 -0.52 -2.56
N HIS A 158 7.16 -0.63 -1.22
CA HIS A 158 7.62 -1.86 -0.56
C HIS A 158 6.47 -2.56 0.13
N LEU A 159 6.45 -3.87 0.06
CA LEU A 159 5.62 -4.77 0.85
C LEU A 159 6.53 -5.47 1.85
N VAL A 160 6.31 -5.24 3.14
CA VAL A 160 7.15 -5.81 4.20
C VAL A 160 6.30 -6.63 5.14
N VAL A 161 6.61 -7.92 5.26
CA VAL A 161 5.92 -8.84 6.17
C VAL A 161 6.64 -8.83 7.52
N ASN A 162 5.89 -8.64 8.60
CA ASN A 162 6.35 -8.85 9.97
C ASN A 162 5.76 -10.16 10.52
N HIS A 163 6.60 -10.98 11.14
CA HIS A 163 6.22 -12.22 11.84
C HIS A 163 6.14 -11.94 13.34
N HIS A 164 4.98 -12.17 13.92
CA HIS A 164 4.69 -11.94 15.33
C HIS A 164 4.92 -13.16 16.21
N GLY A 165 5.48 -14.25 15.64
CA GLY A 165 5.64 -15.53 16.33
C GLY A 165 4.35 -16.36 16.35
N PRO A 166 4.29 -17.42 17.16
CA PRO A 166 3.09 -18.24 17.33
C PRO A 166 1.90 -17.37 17.78
N MET A 167 0.74 -17.61 17.17
CA MET A 167 -0.48 -16.88 17.51
C MET A 167 -0.89 -17.14 18.96
N ILE A 168 -1.16 -16.06 19.70
CA ILE A 168 -1.66 -16.07 21.07
C ILE A 168 -3.14 -15.69 20.99
N PRO A 169 -4.07 -16.60 21.37
CA PRO A 169 -5.52 -16.39 21.17
C PRO A 169 -6.05 -15.05 21.71
N GLU A 170 -5.62 -14.68 22.90
CA GLU A 170 -6.07 -13.48 23.61
C GLU A 170 -5.51 -12.18 22.97
N MET A 171 -4.39 -12.27 22.27
CA MET A 171 -3.71 -11.15 21.62
C MET A 171 -3.89 -11.15 20.10
N MET A 172 -4.57 -12.16 19.53
CA MET A 172 -4.65 -12.37 18.09
C MET A 172 -5.08 -11.13 17.30
N PRO A 173 -6.10 -10.34 17.69
CA PRO A 173 -6.47 -9.14 16.94
C PRO A 173 -5.31 -8.13 16.83
N GLY A 174 -4.55 -7.91 17.90
CA GLY A 174 -3.36 -7.05 17.88
C GLY A 174 -2.25 -7.64 17.00
N MET A 175 -2.01 -8.94 17.10
CA MET A 175 -0.93 -9.62 16.37
C MET A 175 -1.12 -9.61 14.83
N ILE A 176 -2.35 -9.43 14.34
CA ILE A 176 -2.63 -9.38 12.89
C ILE A 176 -3.01 -7.99 12.39
N GLN A 177 -2.98 -6.94 13.24
CA GLN A 177 -3.38 -5.59 12.86
C GLN A 177 -2.39 -4.50 13.27
N THR A 178 -1.47 -4.78 14.17
CA THR A 178 -0.51 -3.80 14.70
C THR A 178 0.93 -4.26 14.50
N TYR A 179 1.88 -3.33 14.66
CA TYR A 179 3.30 -3.64 14.45
C TYR A 179 3.90 -4.44 15.61
N ARG A 180 3.46 -4.18 16.85
CA ARG A 180 4.00 -4.77 18.07
C ARG A 180 3.12 -5.78 18.77
N GLY A 181 1.92 -6.01 18.27
CA GLY A 181 1.01 -6.95 18.91
C GLY A 181 1.64 -8.30 19.19
N GLY A 182 1.70 -8.72 20.48
CA GLY A 182 2.31 -9.96 20.92
C GLY A 182 3.85 -9.97 21.00
N CYS A 183 4.52 -8.86 20.62
CA CYS A 183 5.98 -8.80 20.53
C CYS A 183 6.63 -8.37 21.85
N SER A 184 7.71 -9.05 22.24
CA SER A 184 8.51 -8.67 23.40
C SER A 184 9.45 -7.49 23.12
N GLY A 185 9.94 -6.84 24.17
CA GLY A 185 10.96 -5.80 24.06
C GLY A 185 12.31 -6.29 23.54
N ALA A 186 12.55 -7.60 23.51
CA ALA A 186 13.75 -8.21 22.95
C ALA A 186 13.67 -8.44 21.43
N SER A 187 12.54 -8.12 20.79
CA SER A 187 12.41 -8.20 19.33
C SER A 187 13.36 -7.21 18.65
N PRO A 188 14.03 -7.60 17.54
CA PRO A 188 15.04 -6.77 16.86
C PRO A 188 14.39 -5.67 16.03
N PHE A 189 13.68 -4.76 16.67
CA PHE A 189 13.08 -3.62 15.98
C PHE A 189 14.17 -2.68 15.44
N PRO A 190 14.09 -2.22 14.18
CA PRO A 190 15.04 -1.27 13.64
C PRO A 190 15.08 0.01 14.49
N PRO A 191 16.29 0.49 14.89
CA PRO A 191 16.42 1.65 15.79
C PRO A 191 15.92 2.95 15.18
N VAL A 192 15.78 3.01 13.86
CA VAL A 192 15.23 4.16 13.12
C VAL A 192 13.72 4.26 13.18
N PHE A 193 13.02 3.24 13.68
CA PHE A 193 11.55 3.24 13.67
C PHE A 193 10.98 4.28 14.64
N PRO A 194 9.93 5.01 14.24
CA PRO A 194 9.37 6.08 15.04
C PRO A 194 8.63 5.54 16.28
N ALA A 195 8.46 6.38 17.29
CA ALA A 195 7.72 6.03 18.49
C ALA A 195 6.29 5.57 18.20
N SER A 196 5.65 6.08 17.15
CA SER A 196 4.34 5.66 16.68
C SER A 196 4.29 4.17 16.29
N ALA A 197 5.34 3.67 15.61
CA ALA A 197 5.46 2.25 15.29
C ALA A 197 5.70 1.40 16.54
N LEU A 198 6.56 1.89 17.44
CA LEU A 198 6.91 1.19 18.67
C LEU A 198 5.78 1.16 19.72
N ALA A 199 4.81 2.08 19.61
CA ALA A 199 3.59 2.12 20.42
C ALA A 199 2.40 1.40 19.78
N ASP A 200 2.54 0.90 18.55
CA ASP A 200 1.45 0.29 17.79
C ASP A 200 1.26 -1.19 18.19
N GLY A 201 0.38 -1.41 19.15
CA GLY A 201 0.00 -2.72 19.66
C GLY A 201 0.52 -3.06 21.06
N GLU A 202 -0.17 -3.99 21.70
CA GLU A 202 0.16 -4.48 23.03
C GLU A 202 1.36 -5.42 22.99
N ALA A 203 2.35 -5.20 23.87
CA ALA A 203 3.53 -6.05 23.99
C ALA A 203 3.16 -7.45 24.52
N GLY A 204 3.87 -8.47 24.06
CA GLY A 204 3.70 -9.87 24.46
C GLY A 204 5.02 -10.60 24.57
N PRO A 205 4.99 -11.94 24.70
CA PRO A 205 6.19 -12.72 24.94
C PRO A 205 7.00 -13.09 23.69
N ASN A 206 6.44 -12.91 22.48
CA ASN A 206 7.05 -13.42 21.25
C ASN A 206 8.23 -12.56 20.77
N ILE A 207 9.20 -13.18 20.15
CA ILE A 207 10.27 -12.46 19.42
C ILE A 207 9.80 -12.24 17.99
N CYS A 208 9.35 -11.03 17.72
CA CYS A 208 8.91 -10.62 16.37
C CYS A 208 10.10 -10.25 15.50
N ARG A 209 9.95 -10.46 14.17
CA ARG A 209 10.99 -10.15 13.19
C ARG A 209 10.36 -9.73 11.88
N LEU A 210 10.98 -8.81 11.18
CA LEU A 210 10.70 -8.62 9.76
C LEU A 210 11.04 -9.92 9.02
N PHE A 211 10.14 -10.39 8.17
CA PHE A 211 10.13 -11.74 7.66
C PHE A 211 10.46 -11.82 6.18
N GLN A 212 9.65 -11.22 5.35
CA GLN A 212 9.79 -11.20 3.90
C GLN A 212 9.52 -9.80 3.37
N ALA A 213 10.06 -9.50 2.19
CA ALA A 213 9.80 -8.22 1.53
C ALA A 213 9.73 -8.37 0.01
N ALA A 214 9.00 -7.48 -0.62
CA ALA A 214 9.02 -7.26 -2.06
C ALA A 214 9.09 -5.76 -2.35
N VAL A 215 9.89 -5.38 -3.35
CA VAL A 215 10.10 -3.98 -3.73
C VAL A 215 9.68 -3.76 -5.17
N PHE A 216 8.93 -2.70 -5.41
CA PHE A 216 8.50 -2.25 -6.72
C PHE A 216 9.03 -0.83 -6.94
N LEU A 217 10.03 -0.71 -7.79
CA LEU A 217 10.56 0.59 -8.19
C LEU A 217 9.51 1.36 -9.01
N ALA A 218 9.67 2.67 -9.13
CA ALA A 218 8.92 3.47 -10.09
C ALA A 218 9.11 2.88 -11.51
N PRO A 219 8.04 2.76 -12.32
CA PRO A 219 8.12 2.22 -13.68
C PRO A 219 8.95 3.07 -14.63
#